data_85b0bcbf8dcec03ff3fec998df52c172
#
_entry.id   85b0bcbf8dcec03ff3fec998df52c172
#
_cell.length_a   1.000
_cell.length_b   1.000
_cell.length_c   1.000
_cell.angle_alpha   90.00
_cell.angle_beta   90.00
_cell.angle_gamma   90.00
#
_symmetry.space_group_name_H-M   'P 1'
#
loop_
_entity.id
_entity.type
_entity.pdbx_description
1 polymer ?
#
loop_
_entity_poly.entity_id
_entity_poly.type
_entity_poly.pdbx_seq_one_letter_code
_entity_poly.pdbx_strand_id
1 'polypeptide(L)'
;RMMQIGWGALALALLLALALVLGAPSEHLGRLFGIVLVGGWLLSFLLGVLQRILPFLAAMHAAQGRGKRPPTPSALTLDRALHWHFIAHPTALALLGVAALTDSALLAGAAGAVGLSGAVAFAAFFAVLMRRLARAAQQPAAGPAGKPAEGAPP
;
A
#
# COMPACT_ATOMS: atom_id res chain seq x y z
N ARG A 1 7.29 2.51 -7.38
CA ARG A 1 7.89 3.54 -6.49
C ARG A 1 8.10 3.01 -5.06
N MET A 2 7.08 2.43 -4.38
CA MET A 2 7.28 1.83 -3.02
C MET A 2 8.35 0.73 -3.01
N MET A 3 8.38 -0.16 -4.00
CA MET A 3 9.43 -1.17 -4.11
C MET A 3 10.84 -0.57 -4.24
N GLN A 4 11.00 0.57 -4.91
CA GLN A 4 12.31 1.25 -5.03
C GLN A 4 12.77 1.78 -3.67
N ILE A 5 11.85 2.36 -2.89
CA ILE A 5 12.12 2.78 -1.49
C ILE A 5 12.54 1.55 -0.67
N GLY A 6 11.83 0.43 -0.79
CA GLY A 6 12.18 -0.82 -0.11
C GLY A 6 13.59 -1.32 -0.44
N TRP A 7 13.98 -1.33 -1.71
CA TRP A 7 15.35 -1.71 -2.12
C TRP A 7 16.41 -0.76 -1.59
N GLY A 8 16.16 0.57 -1.64
CA GLY A 8 17.06 1.55 -1.05
C GLY A 8 17.21 1.37 0.47
N ALA A 9 16.11 1.10 1.16
CA ALA A 9 16.11 0.82 2.60
C ALA A 9 16.86 -0.50 2.92
N LEU A 10 16.74 -1.54 2.10
CA LEU A 10 17.51 -2.78 2.27
C LEU A 10 19.02 -2.51 2.14
N ALA A 11 19.43 -1.78 1.11
CA ALA A 11 20.83 -1.42 0.93
C ALA A 11 21.37 -0.64 2.14
N LEU A 12 20.61 0.33 2.65
CA LEU A 12 20.96 1.08 3.85
C LEU A 12 21.00 0.17 5.09
N ALA A 13 20.04 -0.73 5.25
CA ALA A 13 20.03 -1.69 6.37
C ALA A 13 21.29 -2.59 6.35
N LEU A 14 21.71 -3.07 5.17
CA LEU A 14 22.93 -3.87 5.04
C LEU A 14 24.20 -3.08 5.38
N LEU A 15 24.26 -1.80 4.99
CA LEU A 15 25.39 -0.92 5.37
C LEU A 15 25.43 -0.68 6.87
N LEU A 16 24.27 -0.46 7.52
CA LEU A 16 24.18 -0.31 8.97
C LEU A 16 24.56 -1.61 9.70
N ALA A 17 24.11 -2.76 9.20
CA ALA A 17 24.49 -4.05 9.74
C ALA A 17 26.01 -4.26 9.66
N LEU A 18 26.62 -3.93 8.52
CA LEU A 18 28.08 -4.02 8.35
C LEU A 18 28.81 -3.08 9.32
N ALA A 19 28.36 -1.86 9.48
CA ALA A 19 28.94 -0.91 10.44
C ALA A 19 28.89 -1.44 11.89
N LEU A 20 27.75 -2.04 12.28
CA LEU A 20 27.59 -2.66 13.60
C LEU A 20 28.55 -3.85 13.79
N VAL A 21 28.72 -4.70 12.78
CA VAL A 21 29.66 -5.83 12.83
C VAL A 21 31.12 -5.36 12.93
N LEU A 22 31.45 -4.25 12.30
CA LEU A 22 32.79 -3.64 12.35
C LEU A 22 33.06 -2.86 13.65
N GLY A 23 32.14 -2.89 14.62
CA GLY A 23 32.33 -2.30 15.94
C GLY A 23 31.94 -0.82 16.06
N ALA A 24 31.13 -0.31 15.15
CA ALA A 24 30.56 1.05 15.29
C ALA A 24 29.69 1.15 16.57
N PRO A 25 29.58 2.37 17.21
CA PRO A 25 28.79 2.57 18.42
C PRO A 25 27.35 2.05 18.24
N SER A 26 26.94 1.10 19.11
CA SER A 26 25.79 0.22 18.84
C SER A 26 24.42 0.79 19.17
N GLU A 27 24.33 1.75 20.13
CA GLU A 27 23.02 2.11 20.70
C GLU A 27 22.08 2.81 19.70
N HIS A 28 22.50 3.94 19.13
CA HIS A 28 21.69 4.66 18.13
C HIS A 28 21.65 3.94 16.79
N LEU A 29 22.78 3.35 16.37
CA LEU A 29 22.88 2.61 15.11
C LEU A 29 22.01 1.35 15.11
N GLY A 30 21.93 0.62 16.23
CA GLY A 30 21.07 -0.55 16.39
C GLY A 30 19.58 -0.18 16.26
N ARG A 31 19.17 0.91 16.90
CA ARG A 31 17.79 1.44 16.76
C ARG A 31 17.50 1.85 15.30
N LEU A 32 18.39 2.58 14.67
CA LEU A 32 18.26 3.01 13.28
C LEU A 32 18.21 1.80 12.33
N PHE A 33 19.07 0.81 12.54
CA PHE A 33 19.04 -0.44 11.77
C PHE A 33 17.67 -1.12 11.84
N GLY A 34 17.09 -1.26 13.05
CA GLY A 34 15.76 -1.85 13.22
C GLY A 34 14.66 -1.07 12.50
N ILE A 35 14.68 0.27 12.59
CA ILE A 35 13.72 1.15 11.88
C ILE A 35 13.83 0.98 10.36
N VAL A 36 15.04 1.00 9.83
CA VAL A 36 15.30 0.90 8.38
C VAL A 36 14.97 -0.51 7.86
N LEU A 37 15.33 -1.55 8.60
CA LEU A 37 15.06 -2.92 8.21
C LEU A 37 13.57 -3.24 8.23
N VAL A 38 12.89 -2.96 9.33
CA VAL A 38 11.48 -3.34 9.49
C VAL A 38 10.56 -2.33 8.79
N GLY A 39 10.69 -1.04 9.07
CA GLY A 39 9.84 0.01 8.52
C GLY A 39 10.21 0.37 7.08
N GLY A 40 11.49 0.56 6.82
CA GLY A 40 12.01 0.96 5.52
C GLY A 40 11.92 -0.15 4.48
N TRP A 41 12.44 -1.33 4.77
CA TRP A 41 12.46 -2.43 3.82
C TRP A 41 11.21 -3.30 3.87
N LEU A 42 11.00 -4.03 4.98
CA LEU A 42 9.99 -5.07 5.05
C LEU A 42 8.58 -4.49 4.85
N LEU A 43 8.23 -3.44 5.58
CA LEU A 43 6.91 -2.83 5.52
C LEU A 43 6.67 -2.14 4.17
N SER A 44 7.65 -1.41 3.63
CA SER A 44 7.51 -0.76 2.31
C SER A 44 7.37 -1.78 1.18
N PHE A 45 8.09 -2.90 1.27
CA PHE A 45 7.97 -4.00 0.30
C PHE A 45 6.58 -4.65 0.37
N LEU A 46 6.13 -4.99 1.58
CA LEU A 46 4.80 -5.58 1.81
C LEU A 46 3.68 -4.67 1.29
N LEU A 47 3.73 -3.38 1.64
CA LEU A 47 2.75 -2.39 1.18
C LEU A 47 2.77 -2.23 -0.34
N GLY A 48 3.96 -2.22 -0.95
CA GLY A 48 4.11 -2.15 -2.41
C GLY A 48 3.51 -3.36 -3.14
N VAL A 49 3.67 -4.55 -2.56
CA VAL A 49 3.06 -5.79 -3.07
C VAL A 49 1.53 -5.76 -2.90
N LEU A 50 1.04 -5.38 -1.71
CA LEU A 50 -0.39 -5.30 -1.43
C LEU A 50 -1.11 -4.31 -2.35
N GLN A 51 -0.53 -3.13 -2.61
CA GLN A 51 -1.09 -2.13 -3.52
C GLN A 51 -1.28 -2.65 -4.96
N ARG A 52 -0.48 -3.62 -5.39
CA ARG A 52 -0.61 -4.26 -6.70
C ARG A 52 -1.56 -5.46 -6.70
N ILE A 53 -1.40 -6.32 -5.71
CA ILE A 53 -2.11 -7.61 -5.68
C ILE A 53 -3.59 -7.40 -5.33
N LEU A 54 -3.92 -6.53 -4.38
CA LEU A 54 -5.29 -6.33 -3.91
C LEU A 54 -6.27 -5.91 -5.03
N PRO A 55 -5.99 -4.88 -5.86
CA PRO A 55 -6.88 -4.52 -6.96
C PRO A 55 -7.00 -5.61 -8.02
N PHE A 56 -5.91 -6.36 -8.26
CA PHE A 56 -5.89 -7.45 -9.22
C PHE A 56 -6.77 -8.63 -8.75
N LEU A 57 -6.58 -9.09 -7.51
CA LEU A 57 -7.41 -10.14 -6.92
C LEU A 57 -8.88 -9.73 -6.86
N ALA A 58 -9.11 -8.46 -6.54
CA ALA A 58 -10.43 -7.86 -6.52
C ALA A 58 -11.12 -7.93 -7.90
N ALA A 59 -10.41 -7.56 -8.97
CA ALA A 59 -10.91 -7.62 -10.33
C ALA A 59 -11.16 -9.06 -10.77
N MET A 60 -10.27 -10.00 -10.44
CA MET A 60 -10.46 -11.42 -10.75
C MET A 60 -11.69 -12.01 -10.04
N HIS A 61 -11.87 -11.70 -8.76
CA HIS A 61 -13.02 -12.19 -7.99
C HIS A 61 -14.34 -11.62 -8.53
N ALA A 62 -14.36 -10.37 -8.93
CA ALA A 62 -15.51 -9.74 -9.56
C ALA A 62 -15.84 -10.36 -10.95
N ALA A 63 -14.84 -10.91 -11.64
CA ALA A 63 -15.02 -11.57 -12.94
C ALA A 63 -15.57 -13.01 -12.82
N GLN A 64 -15.28 -13.70 -11.73
CA GLN A 64 -15.75 -15.06 -11.49
C GLN A 64 -17.27 -15.06 -11.26
N GLY A 65 -18.03 -15.56 -12.23
CA GLY A 65 -19.46 -15.83 -12.07
C GLY A 65 -20.41 -14.98 -12.89
N ARG A 66 -19.98 -14.09 -13.79
CA ARG A 66 -20.90 -13.12 -14.41
C ARG A 66 -20.83 -12.89 -15.92
N GLY A 67 -19.93 -13.47 -16.66
CA GLY A 67 -19.85 -13.22 -18.12
C GLY A 67 -19.68 -11.73 -18.50
N LYS A 68 -19.48 -10.84 -17.53
CA LYS A 68 -19.27 -9.40 -17.73
C LYS A 68 -17.80 -9.05 -17.71
N ARG A 69 -17.44 -8.03 -18.47
CA ARG A 69 -16.10 -7.46 -18.48
C ARG A 69 -15.72 -7.03 -17.05
N PRO A 70 -14.63 -7.55 -16.46
CA PRO A 70 -14.23 -7.17 -15.11
C PRO A 70 -13.96 -5.66 -15.03
N PRO A 71 -14.27 -5.00 -13.89
CA PRO A 71 -13.89 -3.61 -13.70
C PRO A 71 -12.37 -3.48 -13.77
N THR A 72 -11.89 -2.42 -14.41
CA THR A 72 -10.45 -2.18 -14.51
C THR A 72 -9.87 -1.94 -13.11
N PRO A 73 -8.66 -2.43 -12.79
CA PRO A 73 -8.03 -2.21 -11.49
C PRO A 73 -7.98 -0.73 -11.11
N SER A 74 -7.78 0.18 -12.07
CA SER A 74 -7.78 1.63 -11.87
C SER A 74 -9.13 2.20 -11.41
N ALA A 75 -10.26 1.62 -11.84
CA ALA A 75 -11.58 2.04 -11.37
C ALA A 75 -11.85 1.66 -9.90
N LEU A 76 -11.04 0.75 -9.35
CA LEU A 76 -11.16 0.28 -7.98
C LEU A 76 -10.23 1.02 -7.01
N THR A 77 -9.25 1.79 -7.49
CA THR A 77 -8.26 2.49 -6.67
C THR A 77 -8.73 3.85 -6.17
N LEU A 78 -8.21 4.27 -5.01
CA LEU A 78 -8.38 5.61 -4.45
C LEU A 78 -7.02 6.33 -4.51
N ASP A 79 -6.71 6.93 -5.66
CA ASP A 79 -5.38 7.46 -5.98
C ASP A 79 -4.88 8.51 -4.97
N ARG A 80 -5.76 9.36 -4.46
CA ARG A 80 -5.42 10.38 -3.45
C ARG A 80 -4.94 9.74 -2.14
N ALA A 81 -5.62 8.70 -1.66
CA ALA A 81 -5.24 8.03 -0.42
C ALA A 81 -3.90 7.30 -0.57
N LEU A 82 -3.69 6.63 -1.70
CA LEU A 82 -2.41 5.99 -2.01
C LEU A 82 -1.28 7.00 -2.16
N HIS A 83 -1.53 8.15 -2.80
CA HIS A 83 -0.53 9.21 -2.94
C HIS A 83 -0.14 9.79 -1.58
N TRP A 84 -1.12 10.07 -0.70
CA TRP A 84 -0.85 10.52 0.66
C TRP A 84 -0.05 9.49 1.45
N HIS A 85 -0.46 8.23 1.42
CA HIS A 85 0.28 7.15 2.07
C HIS A 85 1.72 7.06 1.55
N PHE A 86 1.93 7.22 0.24
CA PHE A 86 3.25 7.18 -0.39
C PHE A 86 4.17 8.30 0.11
N ILE A 87 3.64 9.47 0.46
CA ILE A 87 4.43 10.58 1.03
C ILE A 87 4.59 10.39 2.54
N ALA A 88 3.50 10.08 3.25
CA ALA A 88 3.49 10.00 4.70
C ALA A 88 4.41 8.89 5.24
N HIS A 89 4.45 7.73 4.59
CA HIS A 89 5.25 6.58 5.04
C HIS A 89 6.76 6.86 5.08
N PRO A 90 7.43 7.27 3.99
CA PRO A 90 8.86 7.58 4.04
C PRO A 90 9.17 8.81 4.89
N THR A 91 8.28 9.80 4.97
CA THR A 91 8.44 10.95 5.86
C THR A 91 8.42 10.52 7.32
N ALA A 92 7.48 9.68 7.72
CA ALA A 92 7.43 9.13 9.07
C ALA A 92 8.70 8.34 9.42
N LEU A 93 9.19 7.52 8.49
CA LEU A 93 10.43 6.76 8.69
C LEU A 93 11.66 7.67 8.83
N ALA A 94 11.76 8.72 8.00
CA ALA A 94 12.85 9.70 8.09
C ALA A 94 12.82 10.44 9.45
N LEU A 95 11.64 10.91 9.87
CA LEU A 95 11.48 11.55 11.19
C LEU A 95 11.82 10.59 12.33
N LEU A 96 11.39 9.34 12.24
CA LEU A 96 11.67 8.33 13.26
C LEU A 96 13.17 7.99 13.31
N GLY A 97 13.83 7.93 12.15
CA GLY A 97 15.29 7.74 12.06
C GLY A 97 16.05 8.89 12.72
N VAL A 98 15.67 10.15 12.44
CA VAL A 98 16.27 11.32 13.10
C VAL A 98 15.96 11.31 14.60
N ALA A 99 14.74 10.97 14.99
CA ALA A 99 14.37 10.85 16.41
C ALA A 99 15.25 9.83 17.14
N ALA A 100 15.54 8.68 16.50
CA ALA A 100 16.39 7.64 17.08
C ALA A 100 17.86 8.06 17.22
N LEU A 101 18.34 8.96 16.36
CA LEU A 101 19.71 9.51 16.42
C LEU A 101 19.86 10.65 17.41
N THR A 102 18.78 11.41 17.69
CA THR A 102 18.79 12.61 18.53
C THR A 102 18.10 12.40 19.89
N ASP A 103 17.59 11.21 20.16
CA ASP A 103 16.75 10.88 21.35
C ASP A 103 15.58 11.85 21.56
N SER A 104 15.04 12.42 20.47
CA SER A 104 13.99 13.43 20.52
C SER A 104 12.60 12.81 20.58
N ALA A 105 11.96 12.87 21.75
CA ALA A 105 10.57 12.44 21.93
C ALA A 105 9.57 13.23 21.05
N LEU A 106 9.86 14.52 20.80
CA LEU A 106 9.04 15.37 19.94
C LEU A 106 9.02 14.84 18.49
N LEU A 107 10.21 14.53 17.95
CA LEU A 107 10.33 13.98 16.60
C LEU A 107 9.70 12.60 16.51
N ALA A 108 9.84 11.77 17.54
CA ALA A 108 9.18 10.47 17.59
C ALA A 108 7.65 10.61 17.58
N GLY A 109 7.10 11.55 18.35
CA GLY A 109 5.67 11.88 18.33
C GLY A 109 5.20 12.38 16.96
N ALA A 110 5.95 13.27 16.32
CA ALA A 110 5.66 13.77 14.98
C ALA A 110 5.69 12.62 13.94
N ALA A 111 6.69 11.74 14.02
CA ALA A 111 6.80 10.56 13.17
C ALA A 111 5.57 9.63 13.32
N GLY A 112 5.15 9.41 14.56
CA GLY A 112 3.95 8.64 14.90
C GLY A 112 2.68 9.25 14.30
N ALA A 113 2.48 10.57 14.44
CA ALA A 113 1.32 11.28 13.88
C ALA A 113 1.28 11.20 12.35
N VAL A 114 2.41 11.44 11.68
CA VAL A 114 2.53 11.34 10.21
C VAL A 114 2.31 9.89 9.77
N GLY A 115 2.93 8.92 10.44
CA GLY A 115 2.76 7.50 10.14
C GLY A 115 1.32 7.02 10.30
N LEU A 116 0.65 7.45 11.38
CA LEU A 116 -0.77 7.14 11.63
C LEU A 116 -1.66 7.72 10.52
N SER A 117 -1.42 8.97 10.10
CA SER A 117 -2.18 9.57 9.00
C SER A 117 -2.04 8.78 7.69
N GLY A 118 -0.83 8.30 7.39
CA GLY A 118 -0.55 7.42 6.26
C GLY A 118 -1.24 6.06 6.38
N ALA A 119 -1.24 5.46 7.58
CA ALA A 119 -1.91 4.19 7.84
C ALA A 119 -3.43 4.31 7.68
N VAL A 120 -4.03 5.39 8.19
CA VAL A 120 -5.47 5.69 7.99
C VAL A 120 -5.79 5.84 6.50
N ALA A 121 -4.96 6.56 5.74
CA ALA A 121 -5.15 6.70 4.30
C ALA A 121 -5.11 5.34 3.58
N PHE A 122 -4.18 4.45 3.95
CA PHE A 122 -4.11 3.11 3.40
C PHE A 122 -5.33 2.25 3.79
N ALA A 123 -5.77 2.34 5.05
CA ALA A 123 -6.97 1.65 5.52
C ALA A 123 -8.24 2.15 4.78
N ALA A 124 -8.34 3.46 4.53
CA ALA A 124 -9.43 4.03 3.73
C ALA A 124 -9.41 3.49 2.29
N PHE A 125 -8.24 3.41 1.66
CA PHE A 125 -8.09 2.77 0.34
C PHE A 125 -8.62 1.33 0.37
N PHE A 126 -8.20 0.54 1.35
CA PHE A 126 -8.62 -0.85 1.49
C PHE A 126 -10.14 -0.97 1.71
N ALA A 127 -10.71 -0.13 2.59
CA ALA A 127 -12.15 -0.13 2.86
C ALA A 127 -12.98 0.23 1.61
N VAL A 128 -12.53 1.23 0.83
CA VAL A 128 -13.19 1.60 -0.44
C VAL A 128 -13.12 0.46 -1.45
N LEU A 129 -11.96 -0.18 -1.56
CA LEU A 129 -11.77 -1.34 -2.44
C LEU A 129 -12.76 -2.45 -2.09
N MET A 130 -12.86 -2.81 -0.80
CA MET A 130 -13.79 -3.86 -0.33
C MET A 130 -15.25 -3.50 -0.57
N ARG A 131 -15.64 -2.24 -0.32
CA ARG A 131 -17.01 -1.75 -0.60
C ARG A 131 -17.36 -1.81 -2.09
N ARG A 132 -16.43 -1.43 -2.97
CA ARG A 132 -16.63 -1.49 -4.43
C ARG A 132 -16.77 -2.94 -4.90
N LEU A 133 -15.97 -3.85 -4.35
CA LEU A 133 -16.11 -5.29 -4.60
C LEU A 133 -17.47 -5.83 -4.17
N ALA A 134 -17.90 -5.54 -2.94
CA ALA A 134 -19.20 -5.98 -2.43
C ALA A 134 -20.35 -5.47 -3.31
N ARG A 135 -20.31 -4.20 -3.75
CA ARG A 135 -21.30 -3.62 -4.68
C ARG A 135 -21.28 -4.30 -6.05
N ALA A 136 -20.10 -4.54 -6.61
CA ALA A 136 -19.97 -5.28 -7.87
C ALA A 136 -20.51 -6.71 -7.74
N ALA A 137 -20.39 -7.32 -6.55
CA ALA A 137 -20.93 -8.63 -6.27
C ALA A 137 -22.49 -8.66 -6.20
N GLN A 138 -23.11 -7.57 -5.86
CA GLN A 138 -24.57 -7.48 -5.69
C GLN A 138 -25.33 -7.04 -6.96
N GLN A 139 -24.65 -6.54 -8.00
CA GLN A 139 -25.30 -6.12 -9.23
C GLN A 139 -25.84 -7.35 -10.00
N PRO A 140 -27.16 -7.45 -10.27
CA PRO A 140 -27.72 -8.54 -11.06
C PRO A 140 -27.05 -8.61 -12.45
N ALA A 141 -26.89 -9.81 -13.00
CA ALA A 141 -26.52 -9.95 -14.39
C ALA A 141 -27.55 -9.19 -15.24
N ALA A 142 -27.15 -8.20 -16.03
CA ALA A 142 -28.05 -7.63 -17.02
C ALA A 142 -28.53 -8.80 -17.90
N GLY A 143 -29.83 -9.04 -17.89
CA GLY A 143 -30.43 -10.04 -18.75
C GLY A 143 -29.93 -9.89 -20.18
N PRO A 144 -29.91 -10.94 -21.01
CA PRO A 144 -29.57 -10.82 -22.40
C PRO A 144 -30.42 -9.69 -22.97
N ALA A 145 -29.77 -8.66 -23.53
CA ALA A 145 -30.45 -7.59 -24.24
C ALA A 145 -31.39 -8.30 -25.22
N GLY A 146 -32.69 -8.07 -25.05
CA GLY A 146 -33.70 -8.73 -25.85
C GLY A 146 -33.28 -8.67 -27.30
N LYS A 147 -33.11 -9.84 -27.95
CA LYS A 147 -32.99 -9.87 -29.40
C LYS A 147 -34.09 -8.99 -29.97
N PRO A 148 -33.80 -8.03 -30.85
CA PRO A 148 -34.87 -7.41 -31.61
C PRO A 148 -35.69 -8.53 -32.22
N ALA A 149 -37.02 -8.47 -32.06
CA ALA A 149 -37.90 -9.40 -32.71
C ALA A 149 -37.67 -9.30 -34.21
N GLU A 150 -36.82 -10.20 -34.73
CA GLU A 150 -36.56 -10.38 -36.13
C GLU A 150 -37.74 -11.20 -36.69
N GLY A 151 -38.57 -10.55 -37.52
CA GLY A 151 -39.55 -11.26 -38.32
C GLY A 151 -41.00 -10.88 -38.05
N ALA A 152 -41.43 -9.69 -38.52
CA ALA A 152 -42.76 -9.57 -39.11
C ALA A 152 -42.57 -9.68 -40.62
N PRO A 153 -43.02 -10.75 -41.28
CA PRO A 153 -43.08 -10.77 -42.73
C PRO A 153 -44.18 -9.84 -43.22
N PRO A 154 -44.11 -9.33 -44.50
CA PRO A 154 -45.04 -8.34 -45.07
C PRO A 154 -46.45 -8.87 -45.28
#